data_c163e21a129fd4aa10e22e5c41b98996
#
_entry.id   c163e21a129fd4aa10e22e5c41b98996
#
_cell.length_a   1.000
_cell.length_b   1.000
_cell.length_c   1.000
_cell.angle_alpha   90.00
_cell.angle_beta   90.00
_cell.angle_gamma   90.00
#
_symmetry.space_group_name_H-M   'P 1'
#
loop_
_entity.id
_entity.type
_entity.pdbx_description
1 polymer ?
#
loop_
_entity_poly.entity_id
_entity_poly.type
_entity_poly.pdbx_seq_one_letter_code
_entity_poly.pdbx_strand_id
1 'polypeptide(L)'
;MEVKILKVGKNELSLEIKGEDYTLLNLLQKTLLEDKMVEAAGSKIPHRLLETAIFSLRVKGGRNPFDALYEALDRIKAETLEFREAFEKALKEYQAGG
;
A
#
# COMPACT_ATOMS: atom_id res chain seq x y z
N MET A 1 5.49 -12.90 0.87
CA MET A 1 5.11 -11.59 0.32
C MET A 1 6.30 -10.65 0.30
N GLU A 2 6.49 -9.97 -0.79
CA GLU A 2 7.52 -8.96 -0.92
C GLU A 2 6.88 -7.62 -1.28
N VAL A 3 7.35 -6.56 -0.64
CA VAL A 3 6.87 -5.21 -0.89
C VAL A 3 8.08 -4.33 -1.22
N LYS A 4 7.91 -3.47 -2.23
CA LYS A 4 8.92 -2.50 -2.61
C LYS A 4 8.23 -1.14 -2.78
N ILE A 5 8.82 -0.08 -2.24
CA ILE A 5 8.30 1.26 -2.42
C ILE A 5 8.78 1.80 -3.77
N LEU A 6 7.85 2.14 -4.64
CA LEU A 6 8.16 2.65 -5.97
C LEU A 6 8.18 4.17 -6.02
N LYS A 7 7.26 4.81 -5.29
CA LYS A 7 7.13 6.25 -5.33
C LYS A 7 6.58 6.77 -4.02
N VAL A 8 7.15 7.84 -3.52
CA VAL A 8 6.65 8.58 -2.37
C VAL A 8 6.53 10.04 -2.78
N GLY A 9 5.32 10.58 -2.74
CA GLY A 9 5.07 11.98 -2.96
C GLY A 9 4.41 12.58 -1.74
N LYS A 10 4.16 13.88 -1.79
CA LYS A 10 3.51 14.58 -0.69
C LYS A 10 2.12 14.00 -0.40
N ASN A 11 1.38 13.66 -1.44
CA ASN A 11 0.01 13.17 -1.34
C ASN A 11 -0.17 11.80 -1.96
N GLU A 12 0.90 11.09 -2.28
CA GLU A 12 0.77 9.80 -2.96
C GLU A 12 1.84 8.81 -2.53
N LEU A 13 1.51 7.53 -2.70
CA LEU A 13 2.39 6.42 -2.37
C LEU A 13 2.10 5.30 -3.36
N SER A 14 3.15 4.72 -3.95
CA SER A 14 3.01 3.57 -4.84
C SER A 14 3.91 2.44 -4.37
N LEU A 15 3.37 1.23 -4.34
CA LEU A 15 4.05 0.04 -3.86
C LEU A 15 3.97 -1.06 -4.91
N GLU A 16 5.07 -1.81 -5.04
CA GLU A 16 5.06 -3.07 -5.79
C GLU A 16 4.92 -4.20 -4.79
N ILE A 17 3.94 -5.06 -5.00
CA ILE A 17 3.63 -6.16 -4.08
C ILE A 17 3.69 -7.47 -4.86
N LYS A 18 4.52 -8.41 -4.40
CA LYS A 18 4.67 -9.73 -5.00
C LYS A 18 4.20 -10.81 -4.06
N GLY A 19 3.57 -11.83 -4.62
CA GLY A 19 3.20 -13.01 -3.85
C GLY A 19 1.98 -12.84 -2.97
N GLU A 20 1.13 -11.87 -3.28
CA GLU A 20 -0.11 -11.66 -2.54
C GLU A 20 -1.32 -11.89 -3.44
N ASP A 21 -2.40 -12.39 -2.85
CA ASP A 21 -3.63 -12.55 -3.60
C ASP A 21 -4.45 -11.27 -3.62
N TYR A 22 -5.45 -11.24 -4.48
CA TYR A 22 -6.30 -10.07 -4.66
C TYR A 22 -7.21 -9.80 -3.47
N THR A 23 -7.47 -10.80 -2.66
CA THR A 23 -8.39 -10.65 -1.53
C THR A 23 -7.88 -9.60 -0.56
N LEU A 24 -6.58 -9.68 -0.21
CA LEU A 24 -5.98 -8.69 0.69
C LEU A 24 -5.93 -7.31 0.04
N LEU A 25 -5.53 -7.23 -1.24
CA LEU A 25 -5.44 -5.95 -1.93
C LEU A 25 -6.81 -5.28 -2.07
N ASN A 26 -7.84 -6.07 -2.35
CA ASN A 26 -9.20 -5.54 -2.43
C ASN A 26 -9.71 -5.07 -1.08
N LEU A 27 -9.38 -5.79 -0.01
CA LEU A 27 -9.76 -5.40 1.34
C LEU A 27 -9.06 -4.10 1.74
N LEU A 28 -7.80 -3.99 1.43
CA LEU A 28 -7.02 -2.78 1.72
C LEU A 28 -7.57 -1.58 0.94
N GLN A 29 -7.87 -1.76 -0.33
CA GLN A 29 -8.46 -0.74 -1.17
C GLN A 29 -9.79 -0.25 -0.58
N LYS A 30 -10.67 -1.18 -0.23
CA LYS A 30 -11.97 -0.86 0.34
C LYS A 30 -11.82 -0.07 1.64
N THR A 31 -10.92 -0.52 2.52
CA THR A 31 -10.70 0.13 3.80
C THR A 31 -10.15 1.53 3.64
N LEU A 32 -9.19 1.72 2.73
CA LEU A 32 -8.64 3.04 2.45
C LEU A 32 -9.71 3.99 1.91
N LEU A 33 -10.57 3.51 1.02
CA LEU A 33 -11.61 4.35 0.43
C LEU A 33 -12.70 4.76 1.42
N GLU A 34 -12.75 4.15 2.59
CA GLU A 34 -13.64 4.59 3.67
C GLU A 34 -13.12 5.86 4.36
N ASP A 35 -11.86 6.20 4.20
CA ASP A 35 -11.28 7.43 4.72
C ASP A 35 -11.63 8.58 3.76
N LYS A 36 -12.30 9.60 4.27
CA LYS A 36 -12.75 10.75 3.46
C LYS A 36 -11.59 11.53 2.86
N MET A 37 -10.41 11.44 3.45
CA MET A 37 -9.21 12.11 2.96
C MET A 37 -8.45 11.28 1.94
N VAL A 38 -8.90 10.07 1.64
CA VAL A 38 -8.31 9.26 0.57
C VAL A 38 -9.06 9.56 -0.72
N GLU A 39 -8.30 10.02 -1.71
CA GLU A 39 -8.83 10.40 -3.01
C GLU A 39 -8.94 9.22 -3.96
N ALA A 40 -7.94 8.33 -3.93
CA ALA A 40 -7.92 7.15 -4.77
C ALA A 40 -7.07 6.08 -4.13
N ALA A 41 -7.45 4.83 -4.31
CA ALA A 41 -6.68 3.66 -3.90
C ALA A 41 -7.03 2.50 -4.81
N GLY A 42 -6.03 1.76 -5.26
CA GLY A 42 -6.29 0.61 -6.12
C GLY A 42 -5.04 -0.10 -6.55
N SER A 43 -5.20 -1.27 -7.11
CA SER A 43 -4.10 -2.06 -7.61
C SER A 43 -4.20 -2.27 -9.11
N LYS A 44 -3.03 -2.39 -9.74
CA LYS A 44 -2.87 -2.60 -11.16
C LYS A 44 -1.90 -3.75 -11.37
N ILE A 45 -2.16 -4.60 -12.34
CA ILE A 45 -1.29 -5.72 -12.62
C ILE A 45 -0.63 -5.51 -13.98
N PRO A 46 0.67 -5.15 -13.99
CA PRO A 46 1.36 -4.88 -15.24
C PRO A 46 1.55 -6.12 -16.11
N HIS A 47 1.75 -7.29 -15.45
CA HIS A 47 1.93 -8.55 -16.16
C HIS A 47 1.26 -9.67 -15.40
N ARG A 48 0.36 -10.41 -16.08
CA ARG A 48 -0.38 -11.50 -15.47
C ARG A 48 0.52 -12.65 -14.99
N LEU A 49 1.65 -12.83 -15.63
CA LEU A 49 2.54 -13.97 -15.36
C LEU A 49 3.47 -13.77 -14.18
N LEU A 50 3.56 -12.55 -13.63
CA LEU A 50 4.56 -12.22 -12.62
C LEU A 50 4.02 -12.15 -11.19
N GLU A 51 2.75 -12.41 -10.98
CA GLU A 51 2.12 -12.32 -9.65
C GLU A 51 2.51 -11.02 -8.93
N THR A 52 2.63 -9.95 -9.68
CA THR A 52 3.06 -8.65 -9.18
C THR A 52 1.92 -7.65 -9.34
N ALA A 53 1.62 -6.93 -8.28
CA ALA A 53 0.64 -5.86 -8.31
C ALA A 53 1.31 -4.54 -7.94
N ILE A 54 0.87 -3.46 -8.58
CA ILE A 54 1.26 -2.11 -8.18
C ILE A 54 0.07 -1.49 -7.48
N PHE A 55 0.22 -1.23 -6.19
CA PHE A 55 -0.82 -0.62 -5.37
C PHE A 55 -0.53 0.87 -5.23
N SER A 56 -1.49 1.70 -5.58
CA SER A 56 -1.34 3.14 -5.55
C SER A 56 -2.35 3.77 -4.61
N LEU A 57 -1.89 4.75 -3.84
CA LEU A 57 -2.70 5.49 -2.88
C LEU A 57 -2.49 6.98 -3.12
N ARG A 58 -3.58 7.72 -3.22
CA ARG A 58 -3.54 9.18 -3.30
C ARG A 58 -4.46 9.76 -2.24
N VAL A 59 -3.98 10.77 -1.54
CA VAL A 59 -4.73 11.45 -0.49
C VAL A 59 -4.91 12.92 -0.81
N LYS A 60 -5.90 13.53 -0.17
CA LYS A 60 -6.15 14.98 -0.30
C LYS A 60 -5.07 15.76 0.43
N GLY A 61 -4.92 17.03 0.08
CA GLY A 61 -3.96 17.92 0.74
C GLY A 61 -4.19 17.96 2.24
N GLY A 62 -3.12 17.93 3.01
CA GLY A 62 -3.19 17.93 4.47
C GLY A 62 -3.23 16.54 5.08
N ARG A 63 -3.43 15.49 4.28
CA ARG A 63 -3.41 14.12 4.77
C ARG A 63 -2.08 13.48 4.40
N ASN A 64 -1.50 12.73 5.32
CA ASN A 64 -0.26 11.99 5.07
C ASN A 64 -0.61 10.60 4.52
N PRO A 65 -0.07 10.19 3.36
CA PRO A 65 -0.42 8.88 2.80
C PRO A 65 0.05 7.71 3.66
N PHE A 66 1.17 7.83 4.37
CA PHE A 66 1.61 6.78 5.29
C PHE A 66 0.63 6.61 6.46
N ASP A 67 0.16 7.72 7.01
CA ASP A 67 -0.81 7.66 8.11
C ASP A 67 -2.11 7.01 7.65
N ALA A 68 -2.56 7.35 6.43
CA ALA A 68 -3.76 6.74 5.87
C ALA A 68 -3.59 5.22 5.72
N LEU A 69 -2.42 4.80 5.23
CA LEU A 69 -2.13 3.38 5.05
C LEU A 69 -2.09 2.66 6.41
N TYR A 70 -1.39 3.21 7.39
CA TYR A 70 -1.28 2.58 8.71
C TYR A 70 -2.63 2.51 9.43
N GLU A 71 -3.46 3.53 9.32
CA GLU A 71 -4.80 3.48 9.88
C GLU A 71 -5.63 2.37 9.24
N ALA A 72 -5.53 2.21 7.93
CA ALA A 72 -6.24 1.13 7.24
C ALA A 72 -5.73 -0.24 7.70
N LEU A 73 -4.42 -0.39 7.85
CA LEU A 73 -3.82 -1.64 8.34
C LEU A 73 -4.28 -1.95 9.77
N ASP A 74 -4.37 -0.94 10.62
CA ASP A 74 -4.85 -1.11 11.99
C ASP A 74 -6.30 -1.58 12.03
N ARG A 75 -7.12 -1.13 11.09
CA ARG A 75 -8.53 -1.53 11.02
C ARG A 75 -8.71 -2.97 10.57
N ILE A 76 -7.77 -3.50 9.81
CA ILE A 76 -7.83 -4.86 9.29
C ILE A 76 -7.03 -5.85 10.16
N LYS A 77 -6.06 -5.36 10.90
CA LYS A 77 -5.22 -6.09 11.88
C LYS A 77 -4.67 -7.44 11.43
N ALA A 78 -5.28 -8.54 11.86
CA ALA A 78 -4.74 -9.89 11.67
C ALA A 78 -4.47 -10.23 10.21
N GLU A 79 -5.33 -9.79 9.29
CA GLU A 79 -5.20 -10.08 7.87
C GLU A 79 -4.02 -9.35 7.23
N THR A 80 -3.50 -8.29 7.89
CA THR A 80 -2.46 -7.44 7.33
C THR A 80 -1.12 -7.51 8.06
N LEU A 81 -0.99 -8.39 9.04
CA LEU A 81 0.26 -8.45 9.82
C LEU A 81 1.47 -8.73 8.92
N GLU A 82 1.36 -9.71 8.04
CA GLU A 82 2.43 -10.06 7.12
C GLU A 82 2.73 -8.91 6.14
N PHE A 83 1.69 -8.26 5.65
CA PHE A 83 1.85 -7.09 4.79
C PHE A 83 2.56 -5.97 5.53
N ARG A 84 2.16 -5.69 6.76
CA ARG A 84 2.78 -4.63 7.57
C ARG A 84 4.27 -4.86 7.76
N GLU A 85 4.65 -6.09 8.08
CA GLU A 85 6.07 -6.44 8.25
C GLU A 85 6.86 -6.24 6.95
N ALA A 86 6.30 -6.71 5.83
CA ALA A 86 6.93 -6.55 4.53
C ALA A 86 7.03 -5.08 4.12
N PHE A 87 6.00 -4.30 4.41
CA PHE A 87 6.00 -2.87 4.12
C PHE A 87 7.05 -2.11 4.95
N GLU A 88 7.14 -2.42 6.24
CA GLU A 88 8.10 -1.75 7.10
C GLU A 88 9.54 -2.08 6.69
N LYS A 89 9.79 -3.31 6.26
CA LYS A 89 11.08 -3.69 5.72
C LYS A 89 11.39 -2.90 4.44
N ALA A 90 10.40 -2.78 3.55
CA ALA A 90 10.56 -2.02 2.32
C ALA A 90 10.83 -0.55 2.59
N LEU A 91 10.16 0.01 3.61
CA LEU A 91 10.36 1.40 4.00
C LEU A 91 11.78 1.64 4.48
N LYS A 92 12.33 0.73 5.29
CA LYS A 92 13.71 0.83 5.75
C LYS A 92 14.69 0.76 4.59
N GLU A 93 14.47 -0.16 3.64
CA GLU A 93 15.31 -0.30 2.47
C GLU A 93 15.25 0.96 1.59
N TYR A 94 14.07 1.52 1.42
CA TYR A 94 13.88 2.75 0.65
C TYR A 94 14.62 3.93 1.27
N GLN A 95 14.52 4.09 2.58
CA GLN A 95 15.20 5.17 3.30
C GLN A 95 16.72 5.01 3.28
N ALA A 96 17.20 3.76 3.39
CA ALA A 96 18.63 3.49 3.37
C ALA A 96 19.26 3.68 1.97
N GLY A 97 18.50 3.34 0.94
CA GLY A 97 18.96 3.44 -0.44
C GLY A 97 18.78 4.81 -1.07
N GLY A 98 18.03 5.65 -0.39
CA GLY A 98 17.72 6.94 -0.93
C GLY A 98 18.38 8.09 -0.33
#